data_a17dcb2dea5fe8e4ae3225b81e73bef9
#
_entry.id   a17dcb2dea5fe8e4ae3225b81e73bef9
#
_cell.length_a   1.000
_cell.length_b   1.000
_cell.length_c   1.000
_cell.angle_alpha   90.00
_cell.angle_beta   90.00
_cell.angle_gamma   90.00
#
_symmetry.space_group_name_H-M   'P 1'
#
loop_
_entity.id
_entity.type
_entity.pdbx_description
1 polymer ?
#
loop_
_entity_poly.entity_id
_entity_poly.type
_entity_poly.pdbx_seq_one_letter_code
_entity_poly.pdbx_strand_id
1 'polypeptide(L)'
;MILTRRFYMVLILIILLMGSGYAFAPLFTIGQGVLFLLLLSVLADGYMLYRIRGIRAFRQCSARFSNGDENAVNLRVESCYPYPVFAEVIDEVPFIFQQRNISFRVQLQANEGKQICYHLRPTSRGIYGFGQIRVFVTGRIGLLSRRYTCGEEQDIKVYPSYLMLHRYELLAMSDNLTELGIKRIRRVGHHTEFEQIKEYVKGDDYRTINWKASARRHELMVNVYQDERSQQIYSVIDKGRVMQQAFRGMT
;
A
#
# COMPACT_ATOMS: atom_id res chain seq x y z
N MET A 1 21.92 -2.15 -22.64
CA MET A 1 22.50 -0.83 -22.94
C MET A 1 21.41 -0.04 -23.61
N ILE A 2 21.13 1.18 -23.16
CA ILE A 2 20.07 2.04 -23.70
C ILE A 2 20.70 3.42 -23.91
N LEU A 3 20.46 4.00 -25.07
CA LEU A 3 20.87 5.37 -25.37
C LEU A 3 19.89 6.35 -24.71
N THR A 4 20.42 7.42 -24.13
CA THR A 4 19.60 8.43 -23.46
C THR A 4 19.05 9.46 -24.45
N ARG A 5 18.04 10.23 -24.05
CA ARG A 5 17.51 11.35 -24.86
C ARG A 5 18.59 12.37 -25.18
N ARG A 6 19.57 12.57 -24.30
CA ARG A 6 20.69 13.51 -24.52
C ARG A 6 21.53 13.10 -25.72
N PHE A 7 21.80 11.80 -25.87
CA PHE A 7 22.53 11.28 -27.03
C PHE A 7 21.81 11.62 -28.33
N TYR A 8 20.50 11.36 -28.43
CA TYR A 8 19.73 11.65 -29.64
C TYR A 8 19.65 13.13 -29.92
N MET A 9 19.52 14.00 -28.92
CA MET A 9 19.53 15.46 -29.13
C MET A 9 20.87 15.95 -29.71
N VAL A 10 21.99 15.45 -29.16
CA VAL A 10 23.34 15.82 -29.69
C VAL A 10 23.53 15.27 -31.10
N LEU A 11 23.08 14.05 -31.37
CA LEU A 11 23.17 13.44 -32.70
C LEU A 11 22.38 14.24 -33.73
N ILE A 12 21.16 14.67 -33.43
CA ILE A 12 20.33 15.50 -34.30
C ILE A 12 21.05 16.85 -34.58
N LEU A 13 21.63 17.47 -33.54
CA LEU A 13 22.38 18.71 -33.70
C LEU A 13 23.58 18.53 -34.65
N ILE A 14 24.30 17.41 -34.55
CA ILE A 14 25.42 17.09 -35.44
C ILE A 14 24.93 16.92 -36.89
N ILE A 15 23.81 16.23 -37.10
CA ILE A 15 23.24 16.01 -38.43
C ILE A 15 22.85 17.35 -39.06
N LEU A 16 22.24 18.25 -38.30
CA LEU A 16 21.89 19.60 -38.78
C LEU A 16 23.15 20.42 -39.10
N LEU A 17 24.19 20.32 -38.28
CA LEU A 17 25.46 20.98 -38.48
C LEU A 17 26.13 20.49 -39.77
N MET A 18 26.17 19.18 -39.99
CA MET A 18 26.74 18.58 -41.20
C MET A 18 25.90 18.93 -42.44
N GLY A 19 24.57 19.00 -42.33
CA GLY A 19 23.67 19.42 -43.40
C GLY A 19 23.90 20.87 -43.82
N SER A 20 24.14 21.78 -42.85
CA SER A 20 24.48 23.17 -43.14
C SER A 20 25.89 23.32 -43.76
N GLY A 21 26.73 22.32 -43.60
CA GLY A 21 28.05 22.25 -44.23
C GLY A 21 28.02 22.21 -45.77
N TYR A 22 26.87 21.90 -46.38
CA TYR A 22 26.66 22.01 -47.84
C TYR A 22 26.80 23.46 -48.31
N ALA A 23 26.35 24.43 -47.50
CA ALA A 23 26.49 25.85 -47.82
C ALA A 23 27.85 26.43 -47.39
N PHE A 24 28.45 25.87 -46.30
CA PHE A 24 29.71 26.37 -45.74
C PHE A 24 30.65 25.20 -45.43
N ALA A 25 31.61 24.92 -46.31
CA ALA A 25 32.56 23.81 -46.20
C ALA A 25 33.23 23.63 -44.82
N PRO A 26 33.64 24.68 -44.07
CA PRO A 26 34.25 24.50 -42.74
C PRO A 26 33.29 23.92 -41.70
N LEU A 27 31.96 24.10 -41.82
CA LEU A 27 30.99 23.51 -40.92
C LEU A 27 30.93 21.98 -41.02
N PHE A 28 31.19 21.44 -42.20
CA PHE A 28 31.25 19.99 -42.41
C PHE A 28 32.42 19.35 -41.65
N THR A 29 33.61 19.95 -41.72
CA THR A 29 34.80 19.45 -40.99
C THR A 29 34.62 19.57 -39.46
N ILE A 30 33.99 20.64 -38.99
CA ILE A 30 33.62 20.79 -37.57
C ILE A 30 32.62 19.70 -37.16
N GLY A 31 31.60 19.42 -37.99
CA GLY A 31 30.62 18.37 -37.76
C GLY A 31 31.26 16.99 -37.61
N GLN A 32 32.22 16.65 -38.42
CA GLN A 32 33.00 15.40 -38.33
C GLN A 32 33.81 15.33 -37.02
N GLY A 33 34.44 16.42 -36.62
CA GLY A 33 35.17 16.49 -35.35
C GLY A 33 34.27 16.29 -34.13
N VAL A 34 33.08 16.92 -34.14
CA VAL A 34 32.07 16.76 -33.07
C VAL A 34 31.49 15.35 -33.05
N LEU A 35 31.26 14.74 -34.22
CA LEU A 35 30.80 13.33 -34.29
C LEU A 35 31.85 12.38 -33.69
N PHE A 36 33.15 12.57 -34.02
CA PHE A 36 34.22 11.78 -33.44
C PHE A 36 34.31 11.93 -31.92
N LEU A 37 34.16 13.15 -31.41
CA LEU A 37 34.15 13.45 -29.98
C LEU A 37 32.94 12.85 -29.29
N LEU A 38 31.75 12.85 -29.92
CA LEU A 38 30.57 12.16 -29.41
C LEU A 38 30.85 10.65 -29.28
N LEU A 39 31.43 10.03 -30.29
CA LEU A 39 31.72 8.59 -30.28
C LEU A 39 32.73 8.24 -29.18
N LEU A 40 33.75 9.05 -29.00
CA LEU A 40 34.73 8.88 -27.90
C LEU A 40 34.06 9.04 -26.52
N SER A 41 33.15 10.02 -26.36
CA SER A 41 32.44 10.25 -25.10
C SER A 41 31.45 9.13 -24.78
N VAL A 42 30.80 8.52 -25.78
CA VAL A 42 29.96 7.33 -25.60
C VAL A 42 30.78 6.13 -25.12
N LEU A 43 31.96 5.93 -25.75
CA LEU A 43 32.89 4.85 -25.32
C LEU A 43 33.37 5.07 -23.89
N ALA A 44 33.72 6.29 -23.51
CA ALA A 44 34.13 6.63 -22.16
C ALA A 44 33.02 6.43 -21.15
N ASP A 45 31.80 6.89 -21.42
CA ASP A 45 30.62 6.68 -20.56
C ASP A 45 30.30 5.19 -20.40
N GLY A 46 30.36 4.43 -21.52
CA GLY A 46 30.21 2.98 -21.49
C GLY A 46 31.25 2.28 -20.64
N TYR A 47 32.52 2.63 -20.83
CA TYR A 47 33.61 2.07 -20.03
C TYR A 47 33.43 2.34 -18.53
N MET A 48 33.08 3.57 -18.16
CA MET A 48 32.82 3.94 -16.77
C MET A 48 31.64 3.17 -16.17
N LEU A 49 30.54 3.00 -16.92
CA LEU A 49 29.34 2.30 -16.46
C LEU A 49 29.53 0.77 -16.38
N TYR A 50 30.33 0.17 -17.25
CA TYR A 50 30.46 -1.29 -17.33
C TYR A 50 31.65 -1.88 -16.58
N ARG A 51 32.64 -1.06 -16.21
CA ARG A 51 33.82 -1.50 -15.47
C ARG A 51 33.46 -2.12 -14.12
N ILE A 52 32.40 -1.65 -13.47
CA ILE A 52 32.01 -2.07 -12.12
C ILE A 52 30.53 -2.58 -12.15
N ARG A 53 30.22 -3.62 -11.37
CA ARG A 53 28.83 -3.94 -11.03
C ARG A 53 28.41 -3.02 -9.89
N GLY A 54 27.85 -1.86 -10.28
CA GLY A 54 27.79 -0.72 -9.40
C GLY A 54 26.47 -0.50 -8.67
N ILE A 55 25.42 -1.33 -8.83
CA ILE A 55 24.13 -1.14 -8.15
C ILE A 55 23.63 -2.45 -7.54
N ARG A 56 23.15 -2.33 -6.30
CA ARG A 56 22.36 -3.36 -5.61
C ARG A 56 21.04 -2.73 -5.18
N ALA A 57 19.95 -3.47 -5.32
CA ALA A 57 18.65 -3.04 -4.85
C ALA A 57 17.95 -4.20 -4.15
N PHE A 58 17.31 -3.89 -3.02
CA PHE A 58 16.61 -4.86 -2.18
C PHE A 58 15.23 -4.30 -1.84
N ARG A 59 14.23 -5.18 -1.84
CA ARG A 59 12.88 -4.88 -1.36
C ARG A 59 12.74 -5.37 0.06
N GLN A 60 12.23 -4.52 0.94
CA GLN A 60 11.86 -4.85 2.30
C GLN A 60 10.39 -4.50 2.50
N CYS A 61 9.56 -5.50 2.61
CA CYS A 61 8.14 -5.34 2.88
C CYS A 61 7.66 -6.44 3.81
N SER A 62 6.48 -6.25 4.39
CA SER A 62 5.85 -7.27 5.21
C SER A 62 5.48 -8.49 4.34
N ALA A 63 5.67 -9.70 4.86
CA ALA A 63 5.24 -10.93 4.19
C ALA A 63 3.70 -11.05 4.08
N ARG A 64 2.98 -10.21 4.81
CA ARG A 64 1.52 -10.19 4.88
C ARG A 64 1.01 -8.78 4.70
N PHE A 65 0.16 -8.56 3.71
CA PHE A 65 -0.51 -7.28 3.47
C PHE A 65 -1.95 -7.34 3.95
N SER A 66 -2.47 -6.19 4.36
CA SER A 66 -3.86 -5.99 4.73
C SER A 66 -4.64 -5.44 3.55
N ASN A 67 -5.77 -6.09 3.20
CA ASN A 67 -6.62 -5.67 2.09
C ASN A 67 -7.35 -4.36 2.43
N GLY A 68 -7.30 -3.39 1.50
CA GLY A 68 -7.93 -2.09 1.67
C GLY A 68 -7.14 -1.09 2.52
N ASP A 69 -6.06 -1.52 3.18
CA ASP A 69 -5.18 -0.67 3.98
C ASP A 69 -3.91 -0.29 3.22
N GLU A 70 -3.25 0.78 3.64
CA GLU A 70 -1.96 1.18 3.10
C GLU A 70 -0.85 0.31 3.68
N ASN A 71 -0.15 -0.43 2.82
CA ASN A 71 0.96 -1.29 3.19
C ASN A 71 2.26 -0.66 2.70
N ALA A 72 3.20 -0.41 3.61
CA ALA A 72 4.49 0.20 3.30
C ALA A 72 5.44 -0.79 2.63
N VAL A 73 6.07 -0.37 1.54
CA VAL A 73 7.14 -1.09 0.84
C VAL A 73 8.37 -0.20 0.81
N ASN A 74 9.48 -0.70 1.28
CA ASN A 74 10.75 -0.02 1.32
C ASN A 74 11.71 -0.62 0.28
N LEU A 75 12.21 0.21 -0.63
CA LEU A 75 13.26 -0.15 -1.55
C LEU A 75 14.58 0.46 -1.07
N ARG A 76 15.57 -0.36 -0.84
CA ARG A 76 16.92 0.08 -0.54
C ARG A 76 17.79 -0.09 -1.78
N VAL A 77 18.34 1.02 -2.27
CA VAL A 77 19.19 1.06 -3.45
C VAL A 77 20.56 1.54 -3.03
N GLU A 78 21.58 0.75 -3.30
CA GLU A 78 22.98 1.04 -2.94
C GLU A 78 23.82 1.20 -4.19
N SER A 79 24.55 2.31 -4.27
CA SER A 79 25.53 2.58 -5.33
C SER A 79 26.92 2.16 -4.88
N CYS A 80 27.59 1.37 -5.67
CA CYS A 80 29.03 1.06 -5.50
C CYS A 80 29.90 1.84 -6.51
N TYR A 81 29.33 2.81 -7.21
CA TYR A 81 30.09 3.67 -8.11
C TYR A 81 30.92 4.69 -7.31
N PRO A 82 32.17 4.96 -7.71
CA PRO A 82 33.02 5.96 -7.05
C PRO A 82 32.67 7.40 -7.44
N TYR A 83 31.61 7.60 -8.21
CA TYR A 83 31.12 8.90 -8.68
C TYR A 83 29.60 8.96 -8.61
N PRO A 84 29.02 10.18 -8.58
CA PRO A 84 27.56 10.32 -8.52
C PRO A 84 26.90 9.81 -9.80
N VAL A 85 25.77 9.10 -9.62
CA VAL A 85 24.96 8.51 -10.68
C VAL A 85 23.49 8.87 -10.50
N PHE A 86 22.79 8.93 -11.63
CA PHE A 86 21.32 9.04 -11.63
C PHE A 86 20.74 7.65 -11.83
N ALA A 87 19.86 7.24 -10.93
CA ALA A 87 19.19 5.96 -10.99
C ALA A 87 17.66 6.16 -11.12
N GLU A 88 17.07 5.48 -12.09
CA GLU A 88 15.62 5.33 -12.20
C GLU A 88 15.29 3.89 -11.77
N VAL A 89 14.59 3.79 -10.64
CA VAL A 89 14.23 2.53 -10.00
C VAL A 89 12.79 2.22 -10.33
N ILE A 90 12.54 1.07 -10.95
CA ILE A 90 11.22 0.58 -11.29
C ILE A 90 10.99 -0.71 -10.53
N ASP A 91 9.97 -0.74 -9.71
CA ASP A 91 9.55 -1.96 -9.02
C ASP A 91 8.42 -2.64 -9.80
N GLU A 92 8.59 -3.93 -10.10
CA GLU A 92 7.57 -4.73 -10.79
C GLU A 92 6.50 -5.19 -9.79
N VAL A 93 5.50 -4.33 -9.62
CA VAL A 93 4.37 -4.60 -8.74
C VAL A 93 3.30 -5.39 -9.49
N PRO A 94 2.64 -6.39 -8.86
CA PRO A 94 1.54 -7.13 -9.46
C PRO A 94 0.43 -6.22 -9.98
N PHE A 95 -0.13 -6.57 -11.14
CA PHE A 95 -1.14 -5.77 -11.85
C PHE A 95 -2.37 -5.42 -11.00
N ILE A 96 -2.71 -6.27 -10.04
CA ILE A 96 -3.90 -6.12 -9.20
C ILE A 96 -3.87 -4.86 -8.31
N PHE A 97 -2.68 -4.35 -8.00
CA PHE A 97 -2.55 -3.10 -7.25
C PHE A 97 -2.92 -1.86 -8.09
N GLN A 98 -3.23 -2.05 -9.39
CA GLN A 98 -3.63 -0.99 -10.34
C GLN A 98 -2.64 0.19 -10.45
N GLN A 99 -1.48 0.06 -9.82
CA GLN A 99 -0.40 1.04 -9.91
C GLN A 99 0.56 0.61 -11.01
N ARG A 100 0.37 1.20 -12.19
CA ARG A 100 1.28 0.99 -13.31
C ARG A 100 2.42 2.00 -13.22
N ASN A 101 3.65 1.53 -13.49
CA ASN A 101 4.85 2.39 -13.60
C ASN A 101 5.25 3.09 -12.30
N ILE A 102 5.42 2.32 -11.21
CA ILE A 102 6.08 2.83 -10.01
C ILE A 102 7.55 3.04 -10.35
N SER A 103 7.91 4.26 -10.76
CA SER A 103 9.28 4.65 -11.05
C SER A 103 9.72 5.78 -10.14
N PHE A 104 10.89 5.61 -9.55
CA PHE A 104 11.51 6.59 -8.67
C PHE A 104 12.83 7.04 -9.25
N ARG A 105 12.99 8.36 -9.43
CA ARG A 105 14.24 8.95 -9.88
C ARG A 105 15.01 9.45 -8.69
N VAL A 106 16.20 8.89 -8.48
CA VAL A 106 17.08 9.23 -7.37
C VAL A 106 18.47 9.54 -7.88
N GLN A 107 19.09 10.54 -7.29
CA GLN A 107 20.50 10.79 -7.44
C GLN A 107 21.24 10.14 -6.27
N LEU A 108 22.22 9.32 -6.57
CA LEU A 108 23.07 8.63 -5.59
C LEU A 108 24.48 9.21 -5.68
N GLN A 109 25.04 9.58 -4.54
CA GLN A 109 26.45 9.97 -4.45
C GLN A 109 27.35 8.74 -4.54
N ALA A 110 28.67 8.97 -4.55
CA ALA A 110 29.63 7.89 -4.56
C ALA A 110 29.46 7.00 -3.33
N ASN A 111 29.27 5.69 -3.55
CA ASN A 111 29.10 4.69 -2.51
C ASN A 111 27.94 4.98 -1.52
N GLU A 112 26.89 5.66 -1.99
CA GLU A 112 25.73 6.01 -1.19
C GLU A 112 24.62 4.97 -1.32
N GLY A 113 23.94 4.68 -0.17
CA GLY A 113 22.70 3.92 -0.12
C GLY A 113 21.52 4.84 0.15
N LYS A 114 20.43 4.70 -0.59
CA LYS A 114 19.18 5.46 -0.42
C LYS A 114 17.99 4.55 -0.22
N GLN A 115 17.13 4.93 0.69
CA GLN A 115 15.88 4.22 0.95
C GLN A 115 14.71 5.01 0.34
N ILE A 116 13.84 4.30 -0.38
CA ILE A 116 12.63 4.83 -1.00
C ILE A 116 11.46 4.08 -0.35
N CYS A 117 10.53 4.81 0.25
CA CYS A 117 9.33 4.24 0.81
C CYS A 117 8.13 4.62 -0.06
N TYR A 118 7.29 3.63 -0.39
CA TYR A 118 6.02 3.84 -1.05
C TYR A 118 4.96 2.93 -0.45
N HIS A 119 3.69 3.26 -0.70
CA HIS A 119 2.56 2.54 -0.12
C HIS A 119 1.74 1.86 -1.21
N LEU A 120 1.32 0.63 -0.94
CA LEU A 120 0.43 -0.14 -1.79
C LEU A 120 -0.86 -0.44 -1.06
N ARG A 121 -1.97 -0.29 -1.78
CA ARG A 121 -3.30 -0.60 -1.28
C ARG A 121 -3.93 -1.71 -2.11
N PRO A 122 -3.86 -2.98 -1.66
CA PRO A 122 -4.50 -4.08 -2.35
C PRO A 122 -6.02 -3.95 -2.28
N THR A 123 -6.72 -4.34 -3.35
CA THR A 123 -8.18 -4.29 -3.46
C THR A 123 -8.83 -5.66 -3.30
N SER A 124 -8.06 -6.74 -3.42
CA SER A 124 -8.55 -8.11 -3.29
C SER A 124 -7.58 -8.99 -2.50
N ARG A 125 -8.12 -10.04 -1.90
CA ARG A 125 -7.36 -11.03 -1.13
C ARG A 125 -6.72 -12.05 -2.05
N GLY A 126 -5.56 -12.58 -1.67
CA GLY A 126 -4.88 -13.60 -2.47
C GLY A 126 -3.38 -13.64 -2.22
N ILE A 127 -2.70 -14.40 -3.06
CA ILE A 127 -1.24 -14.47 -3.10
C ILE A 127 -0.80 -13.74 -4.36
N TYR A 128 0.12 -12.78 -4.22
CA TYR A 128 0.59 -11.95 -5.32
C TYR A 128 2.10 -11.99 -5.40
N GLY A 129 2.60 -12.40 -6.57
CA GLY A 129 4.03 -12.43 -6.87
C GLY A 129 4.52 -11.04 -7.27
N PHE A 130 5.44 -10.49 -6.51
CA PHE A 130 6.22 -9.31 -6.90
C PHE A 130 7.33 -9.75 -7.83
N GLY A 131 7.48 -9.04 -8.94
CA GLY A 131 8.58 -9.26 -9.88
C GLY A 131 9.90 -8.68 -9.38
N GLN A 132 10.82 -8.49 -10.32
CA GLN A 132 12.17 -8.01 -10.05
C GLN A 132 12.20 -6.47 -9.97
N ILE A 133 13.25 -5.95 -9.33
CA ILE A 133 13.51 -4.51 -9.28
C ILE A 133 14.41 -4.18 -10.47
N ARG A 134 13.96 -3.31 -11.37
CA ARG A 134 14.74 -2.81 -12.49
C ARG A 134 15.31 -1.45 -12.18
N VAL A 135 16.63 -1.32 -12.27
CA VAL A 135 17.33 -0.05 -12.02
C VAL A 135 18.04 0.37 -13.28
N PHE A 136 17.67 1.54 -13.81
CA PHE A 136 18.33 2.17 -14.95
C PHE A 136 19.30 3.22 -14.42
N VAL A 137 20.58 3.02 -14.67
CA VAL A 137 21.64 3.89 -14.15
C VAL A 137 22.24 4.68 -15.29
N THR A 138 22.30 5.97 -15.10
CA THR A 138 22.91 6.92 -16.03
C THR A 138 24.14 7.55 -15.36
N GLY A 139 25.26 7.51 -16.04
CA GLY A 139 26.53 8.06 -15.55
C GLY A 139 26.56 9.60 -15.57
N ARG A 140 27.73 10.15 -15.23
CA ARG A 140 27.96 11.60 -15.15
C ARG A 140 27.80 12.29 -16.50
N ILE A 141 28.26 11.66 -17.59
CA ILE A 141 28.16 12.20 -18.97
C ILE A 141 26.69 12.12 -19.40
N GLY A 142 26.02 11.02 -19.08
CA GLY A 142 24.60 10.87 -19.29
C GLY A 142 24.20 10.54 -20.73
N LEU A 143 25.07 9.95 -21.52
CA LEU A 143 24.80 9.52 -22.89
C LEU A 143 24.25 8.10 -22.93
N LEU A 144 24.68 7.26 -21.98
CA LEU A 144 24.29 5.88 -21.86
C LEU A 144 23.53 5.61 -20.56
N SER A 145 22.63 4.63 -20.62
CA SER A 145 21.97 4.05 -19.45
C SER A 145 22.20 2.55 -19.42
N ARG A 146 22.61 2.05 -18.27
CA ARG A 146 22.76 0.62 -17.99
C ARG A 146 21.63 0.11 -17.15
N ARG A 147 20.97 -0.96 -17.60
CA ARG A 147 19.91 -1.63 -16.84
C ARG A 147 20.52 -2.69 -15.92
N TYR A 148 20.13 -2.63 -14.67
CA TYR A 148 20.35 -3.67 -13.66
C TYR A 148 19.02 -4.32 -13.34
N THR A 149 19.04 -5.61 -13.13
CA THR A 149 17.92 -6.39 -12.62
C THR A 149 18.35 -6.93 -11.27
N CYS A 150 17.66 -6.52 -10.23
CA CYS A 150 17.99 -6.80 -8.84
C CYS A 150 16.76 -7.35 -8.12
N GLY A 151 16.97 -7.87 -6.89
CA GLY A 151 15.91 -8.41 -6.06
C GLY A 151 15.47 -9.79 -6.52
N GLU A 152 14.85 -10.51 -5.60
CA GLU A 152 14.23 -11.81 -5.83
C GLU A 152 12.73 -11.63 -6.00
N GLU A 153 12.13 -12.54 -6.75
CA GLU A 153 10.67 -12.64 -6.82
C GLU A 153 10.16 -13.07 -5.45
N GLN A 154 9.15 -12.36 -4.95
CA GLN A 154 8.61 -12.59 -3.61
C GLN A 154 7.08 -12.67 -3.67
N ASP A 155 6.54 -13.76 -3.14
CA ASP A 155 5.10 -13.91 -2.97
C ASP A 155 4.63 -13.26 -1.67
N ILE A 156 3.66 -12.35 -1.79
CA ILE A 156 3.05 -11.66 -0.66
C ILE A 156 1.60 -12.12 -0.52
N LYS A 157 1.21 -12.48 0.71
CA LYS A 157 -0.14 -12.90 1.04
C LYS A 157 -0.96 -11.69 1.50
N VAL A 158 -2.07 -11.42 0.82
CA VAL A 158 -3.01 -10.35 1.20
C VAL A 158 -4.17 -10.95 2.00
N TYR A 159 -4.27 -10.54 3.25
CA TYR A 159 -5.31 -10.94 4.20
C TYR A 159 -6.43 -9.90 4.28
N PRO A 160 -7.61 -10.27 4.81
CA PRO A 160 -8.64 -9.29 5.15
C PRO A 160 -8.10 -8.18 6.06
N SER A 161 -8.66 -6.96 5.96
CA SER A 161 -8.27 -5.85 6.81
C SER A 161 -8.53 -6.16 8.29
N TYR A 162 -7.47 -6.39 9.04
CA TYR A 162 -7.55 -6.62 10.49
C TYR A 162 -7.82 -5.32 11.26
N LEU A 163 -7.40 -4.17 10.72
CA LEU A 163 -7.69 -2.85 11.32
C LEU A 163 -9.19 -2.56 11.29
N MET A 164 -9.86 -2.87 10.18
CA MET A 164 -11.31 -2.75 10.08
C MET A 164 -12.01 -3.71 11.03
N LEU A 165 -11.55 -4.97 11.13
CA LEU A 165 -12.11 -5.93 12.09
C LEU A 165 -12.00 -5.41 13.53
N HIS A 166 -10.84 -4.96 13.95
CA HIS A 166 -10.64 -4.43 15.30
C HIS A 166 -11.49 -3.17 15.57
N ARG A 167 -11.63 -2.30 14.56
CA ARG A 167 -12.53 -1.14 14.66
C ARG A 167 -13.99 -1.55 14.84
N TYR A 168 -14.46 -2.55 14.07
CA TYR A 168 -15.82 -3.06 14.24
C TYR A 168 -16.02 -3.81 15.55
N GLU A 169 -15.01 -4.53 16.03
CA GLU A 169 -15.04 -5.18 17.35
C GLU A 169 -15.18 -4.14 18.46
N LEU A 170 -14.39 -3.08 18.44
CA LEU A 170 -14.50 -1.96 19.39
C LEU A 170 -15.87 -1.26 19.30
N LEU A 171 -16.40 -1.07 18.11
CA LEU A 171 -17.73 -0.50 17.91
C LEU A 171 -18.85 -1.42 18.38
N ALA A 172 -18.68 -2.73 18.22
CA ALA A 172 -19.65 -3.72 18.73
C ALA A 172 -19.64 -3.81 20.25
N MET A 173 -18.48 -3.57 20.88
CA MET A 173 -18.35 -3.50 22.35
C MET A 173 -18.82 -2.16 22.92
N SER A 174 -18.78 -1.09 22.13
CA SER A 174 -19.31 0.20 22.52
C SER A 174 -20.84 0.22 22.35
N ASP A 175 -21.57 0.74 23.33
CA ASP A 175 -23.05 0.86 23.26
C ASP A 175 -23.53 1.85 22.17
N ASN A 176 -22.63 2.42 21.37
CA ASN A 176 -22.89 3.40 20.32
C ASN A 176 -23.23 2.79 18.95
N LEU A 177 -23.96 1.68 18.92
CA LEU A 177 -24.49 1.07 17.68
C LEU A 177 -25.41 2.02 16.89
N THR A 178 -25.87 3.10 17.51
CA THR A 178 -26.74 4.12 16.89
C THR A 178 -26.02 4.95 15.83
N GLU A 179 -24.71 5.20 15.95
CA GLU A 179 -23.92 5.98 15.00
C GLU A 179 -23.65 5.24 13.67
N LEU A 180 -23.75 3.90 13.69
CA LEU A 180 -23.57 3.06 12.51
C LEU A 180 -24.85 2.87 11.68
N GLY A 181 -25.95 3.55 12.02
CA GLY A 181 -27.24 3.39 11.35
C GLY A 181 -27.89 2.03 11.61
N ILE A 182 -27.39 1.25 12.53
CA ILE A 182 -27.98 -0.01 12.95
C ILE A 182 -29.19 0.33 13.83
N LYS A 183 -30.38 0.02 13.34
CA LYS A 183 -31.64 0.25 14.03
C LYS A 183 -31.55 -0.33 15.45
N ARG A 184 -31.76 0.54 16.46
CA ARG A 184 -31.84 0.12 17.86
C ARG A 184 -32.92 -0.93 17.96
N ILE A 185 -32.54 -2.18 18.13
CA ILE A 185 -33.49 -3.24 18.46
C ILE A 185 -34.00 -2.90 19.87
N ARG A 186 -35.26 -2.47 19.95
CA ARG A 186 -35.94 -2.26 21.21
C ARG A 186 -35.94 -3.61 21.92
N ARG A 187 -35.07 -3.78 22.89
CA ARG A 187 -35.06 -4.98 23.77
C ARG A 187 -36.37 -4.93 24.55
N VAL A 188 -37.36 -5.66 24.08
CA VAL A 188 -38.50 -6.02 24.91
C VAL A 188 -38.01 -7.21 25.72
N GLY A 189 -37.32 -6.93 26.83
CA GLY A 189 -36.93 -7.96 27.80
C GLY A 189 -38.19 -8.41 28.48
N HIS A 190 -38.67 -9.61 28.17
CA HIS A 190 -39.50 -10.33 29.12
C HIS A 190 -38.52 -10.90 30.15
N HIS A 191 -38.50 -10.28 31.34
CA HIS A 191 -37.74 -10.71 32.49
C HIS A 191 -38.24 -12.10 32.89
N THR A 192 -37.42 -13.10 32.76
CA THR A 192 -37.82 -14.50 32.93
C THR A 192 -37.28 -15.12 34.21
N GLU A 193 -36.17 -14.67 34.76
CA GLU A 193 -35.64 -15.21 36.02
C GLU A 193 -35.83 -14.22 37.17
N PHE A 194 -36.51 -14.72 38.23
CA PHE A 194 -36.71 -13.98 39.47
C PHE A 194 -35.38 -13.96 40.26
N GLU A 195 -34.93 -12.77 40.64
CA GLU A 195 -33.71 -12.59 41.43
C GLU A 195 -34.03 -12.37 42.90
N GLN A 196 -34.80 -11.33 43.23
CA GLN A 196 -35.09 -10.97 44.59
C GLN A 196 -36.34 -10.08 44.68
N ILE A 197 -36.83 -9.93 45.94
CA ILE A 197 -37.87 -8.96 46.26
C ILE A 197 -37.20 -7.81 47.02
N LYS A 198 -37.35 -6.58 46.53
CA LYS A 198 -36.88 -5.36 47.20
C LYS A 198 -38.03 -4.41 47.53
N GLU A 199 -37.76 -3.44 48.39
CA GLU A 199 -38.69 -2.33 48.64
C GLU A 199 -38.89 -1.46 47.38
N TYR A 200 -40.13 -1.02 47.18
CA TYR A 200 -40.45 -0.12 46.08
C TYR A 200 -39.81 1.26 46.26
N VAL A 201 -39.07 1.71 45.28
CA VAL A 201 -38.50 3.07 45.22
C VAL A 201 -39.21 3.85 44.13
N LYS A 202 -39.46 5.14 44.33
CA LYS A 202 -40.10 6.00 43.36
C LYS A 202 -39.31 6.00 42.05
N GLY A 203 -39.90 5.38 41.01
CA GLY A 203 -39.25 5.16 39.70
C GLY A 203 -39.23 3.69 39.26
N ASP A 204 -39.48 2.76 40.17
CA ASP A 204 -39.65 1.35 39.81
C ASP A 204 -40.97 1.12 39.06
N ASP A 205 -41.02 0.12 38.17
CA ASP A 205 -42.23 -0.19 37.39
C ASP A 205 -43.33 -0.78 38.30
N TYR A 206 -44.46 -0.11 38.35
CA TYR A 206 -45.61 -0.54 39.14
C TYR A 206 -46.14 -1.94 38.78
N ARG A 207 -45.86 -2.43 37.56
CA ARG A 207 -46.27 -3.75 37.07
C ARG A 207 -45.51 -4.88 37.74
N THR A 208 -44.36 -4.60 38.35
CA THR A 208 -43.56 -5.60 39.05
C THR A 208 -43.85 -5.66 40.55
N ILE A 209 -44.86 -4.95 41.01
CA ILE A 209 -45.29 -4.98 42.44
C ILE A 209 -45.76 -6.38 42.84
N ASN A 210 -45.16 -6.93 43.90
CA ASN A 210 -45.57 -8.18 44.49
C ASN A 210 -46.58 -7.93 45.63
N TRP A 211 -47.84 -7.95 45.30
CA TRP A 211 -48.92 -7.70 46.24
C TRP A 211 -48.92 -8.63 47.44
N LYS A 212 -48.52 -9.91 47.25
CA LYS A 212 -48.46 -10.92 48.31
C LYS A 212 -47.33 -10.62 49.33
N ALA A 213 -46.17 -10.18 48.83
CA ALA A 213 -45.05 -9.79 49.70
C ALA A 213 -45.35 -8.46 50.40
N SER A 214 -45.96 -7.51 49.70
CA SER A 214 -46.34 -6.20 50.23
C SER A 214 -47.36 -6.34 51.38
N ALA A 215 -48.38 -7.21 51.22
CA ALA A 215 -49.36 -7.46 52.28
C ALA A 215 -48.75 -8.08 53.56
N ARG A 216 -47.65 -8.82 53.44
CA ARG A 216 -46.97 -9.45 54.61
C ARG A 216 -46.05 -8.46 55.33
N ARG A 217 -45.45 -7.52 54.60
CA ARG A 217 -44.48 -6.60 55.20
C ARG A 217 -45.05 -5.22 55.51
N HIS A 218 -46.31 -4.94 55.11
CA HIS A 218 -46.97 -3.64 55.22
C HIS A 218 -46.27 -2.50 54.47
N GLU A 219 -45.40 -2.84 53.53
CA GLU A 219 -44.66 -1.92 52.66
C GLU A 219 -44.74 -2.42 51.23
N LEU A 220 -44.67 -1.48 50.23
CA LEU A 220 -44.71 -1.87 48.84
C LEU A 220 -43.40 -2.58 48.45
N MET A 221 -43.56 -3.80 47.94
CA MET A 221 -42.45 -4.65 47.52
C MET A 221 -42.54 -4.92 46.02
N VAL A 222 -41.38 -4.91 45.31
CA VAL A 222 -41.28 -5.20 43.89
C VAL A 222 -40.40 -6.41 43.63
N ASN A 223 -40.78 -7.18 42.60
CA ASN A 223 -39.95 -8.27 42.10
C ASN A 223 -38.88 -7.70 41.20
N VAL A 224 -37.60 -8.04 41.45
CA VAL A 224 -36.45 -7.78 40.60
C VAL A 224 -36.16 -9.04 39.82
N TYR A 225 -36.06 -8.88 38.51
CA TYR A 225 -35.72 -9.95 37.58
C TYR A 225 -34.34 -9.71 37.00
N GLN A 226 -33.57 -10.79 36.83
CA GLN A 226 -32.25 -10.73 36.23
C GLN A 226 -32.38 -10.89 34.73
N ASP A 227 -31.68 -10.03 33.96
CA ASP A 227 -31.55 -10.19 32.52
C ASP A 227 -30.66 -11.40 32.23
N GLU A 228 -31.21 -12.46 31.65
CA GLU A 228 -30.42 -13.56 31.09
C GLU A 228 -29.53 -13.02 30.00
N ARG A 229 -28.23 -12.92 30.26
CA ARG A 229 -27.21 -12.49 29.26
C ARG A 229 -26.72 -13.63 28.37
N SER A 230 -27.15 -14.85 28.59
CA SER A 230 -26.78 -16.01 27.78
C SER A 230 -27.75 -16.22 26.62
N GLN A 231 -27.66 -15.40 25.61
CA GLN A 231 -28.32 -15.67 24.34
C GLN A 231 -27.34 -16.42 23.41
N GLN A 232 -27.78 -17.55 22.88
CA GLN A 232 -27.06 -18.18 21.76
C GLN A 232 -27.21 -17.32 20.54
N ILE A 233 -26.10 -16.69 20.12
CA ILE A 233 -26.07 -15.86 18.92
C ILE A 233 -25.60 -16.74 17.76
N TYR A 234 -26.48 -16.96 16.80
CA TYR A 234 -26.14 -17.64 15.55
C TYR A 234 -25.74 -16.59 14.51
N SER A 235 -24.48 -16.61 14.06
CA SER A 235 -24.04 -15.83 12.93
C SER A 235 -24.22 -16.65 11.65
N VAL A 236 -25.16 -16.26 10.81
CA VAL A 236 -25.38 -16.87 9.49
C VAL A 236 -24.69 -16.03 8.44
N ILE A 237 -23.67 -16.59 7.80
CA ILE A 237 -22.96 -15.93 6.69
C ILE A 237 -23.46 -16.53 5.38
N ASP A 238 -24.15 -15.70 4.59
CA ASP A 238 -24.51 -16.05 3.23
C ASP A 238 -23.29 -15.93 2.30
N LYS A 239 -22.94 -17.03 1.62
CA LYS A 239 -21.89 -17.09 0.60
C LYS A 239 -22.45 -17.14 -0.82
N GLY A 240 -23.70 -16.78 -1.01
CA GLY A 240 -24.36 -16.76 -2.33
C GLY A 240 -23.69 -15.77 -3.28
N ARG A 241 -23.98 -15.92 -4.58
CA ARG A 241 -23.42 -15.07 -5.65
C ARG A 241 -23.68 -13.57 -5.44
N VAL A 242 -24.80 -13.23 -4.82
CA VAL A 242 -25.21 -11.83 -4.53
C VAL A 242 -24.24 -11.18 -3.56
N MET A 243 -23.66 -11.95 -2.62
CA MET A 243 -22.72 -11.44 -1.63
C MET A 243 -21.28 -11.31 -2.15
N GLN A 244 -21.03 -11.73 -3.41
CA GLN A 244 -19.74 -11.56 -4.08
C GLN A 244 -19.56 -10.15 -4.67
N GLN A 245 -20.58 -9.30 -4.59
CA GLN A 245 -20.47 -7.93 -5.06
C GLN A 245 -19.47 -7.14 -4.20
N ALA A 246 -18.59 -6.41 -4.89
CA ALA A 246 -17.58 -5.57 -4.23
C ALA A 246 -18.27 -4.48 -3.40
N PHE A 247 -18.06 -4.50 -2.09
CA PHE A 247 -18.53 -3.45 -1.20
C PHE A 247 -17.44 -2.40 -1.01
N ARG A 248 -17.68 -1.16 -1.42
CA ARG A 248 -16.72 -0.03 -1.37
C ARG A 248 -15.37 -0.32 -2.04
N GLY A 249 -15.38 -1.07 -3.16
CA GLY A 249 -14.17 -1.40 -3.91
C GLY A 249 -13.29 -2.49 -3.27
N MET A 250 -13.80 -3.22 -2.28
CA MET A 250 -13.15 -4.40 -1.68
C MET A 250 -13.90 -5.67 -2.11
N THR A 251 -13.17 -6.64 -2.68
CA THR A 251 -13.65 -7.99 -3.01
C THR A 251 -13.16 -9.01 -2.01
#